data_e1c46613f64c9782c56dfab238d2c0af
#
_entry.id   e1c46613f64c9782c56dfab238d2c0af
#
_cell.length_a   1.000
_cell.length_b   1.000
_cell.length_c   1.000
_cell.angle_alpha   90.00
_cell.angle_beta   90.00
_cell.angle_gamma   90.00
#
_symmetry.space_group_name_H-M   'P 1'
#
loop_
_entity.id
_entity.type
_entity.pdbx_description
1 polymer ?
#
loop_
_entity_poly.entity_id
_entity_poly.type
_entity_poly.pdbx_seq_one_letter_code
_entity_poly.pdbx_strand_id
1 'polypeptide(L)'
;DEYEFAVHETKTHQVIEDVRNFKSEIGILYVNDFNRKVLTKMFHEYGLEFHELLNCRIYVYMWKGHPLAKREKITLEELKEYPCLSFEQGGNNSFYFAEEVLSTYEYKRLIKADDRATMLNLMVGLNGYTLCSGIICEDLNGSDYCAVKLDSDEIMTIGYVARKGVNISALGKKYLEEISRYKDKALK
;
A
#
# COMPACT_ATOMS: atom_id res chain seq x y z
N ASP A 1 4.82 -4.89 -30.94
CA ASP A 1 5.10 -6.20 -30.32
C ASP A 1 3.83 -6.71 -29.66
N GLU A 2 3.51 -7.99 -29.85
CA GLU A 2 2.39 -8.65 -29.16
C GLU A 2 2.85 -9.11 -27.78
N TYR A 3 2.04 -8.86 -26.74
CA TYR A 3 2.31 -9.32 -25.38
C TYR A 3 1.01 -9.55 -24.61
N GLU A 4 1.05 -10.43 -23.64
CA GLU A 4 0.01 -10.63 -22.64
C GLU A 4 0.54 -10.23 -21.27
N PHE A 5 -0.22 -9.43 -20.55
CA PHE A 5 0.16 -8.88 -19.25
C PHE A 5 -1.04 -8.93 -18.31
N ALA A 6 -0.88 -9.59 -17.17
CA ALA A 6 -1.90 -9.68 -16.14
C ALA A 6 -1.45 -8.94 -14.88
N VAL A 7 -2.32 -8.10 -14.33
CA VAL A 7 -2.13 -7.44 -13.04
C VAL A 7 -3.21 -7.94 -12.08
N HIS A 8 -2.78 -8.45 -10.94
CA HIS A 8 -3.67 -8.92 -9.89
C HIS A 8 -3.54 -8.01 -8.67
N GLU A 9 -4.64 -7.34 -8.29
CA GLU A 9 -4.74 -6.66 -7.01
C GLU A 9 -5.30 -7.65 -5.98
N THR A 10 -4.50 -7.98 -4.98
CA THR A 10 -4.86 -9.02 -4.00
C THR A 10 -4.18 -8.77 -2.65
N LYS A 11 -4.53 -9.58 -1.65
CA LYS A 11 -4.02 -9.47 -0.27
C LYS A 11 -2.51 -9.72 -0.20
N THR A 12 -1.81 -9.03 0.69
CA THR A 12 -0.34 -9.09 0.81
C THR A 12 0.20 -10.53 0.90
N HIS A 13 -0.44 -11.38 1.71
CA HIS A 13 -0.04 -12.79 1.79
C HIS A 13 -0.18 -13.51 0.44
N GLN A 14 -1.26 -13.24 -0.30
CA GLN A 14 -1.50 -13.84 -1.62
C GLN A 14 -0.49 -13.34 -2.65
N VAL A 15 -0.10 -12.06 -2.61
CA VAL A 15 0.99 -11.53 -3.46
C VAL A 15 2.27 -12.36 -3.27
N ILE A 16 2.66 -12.63 -2.02
CA ILE A 16 3.85 -13.41 -1.69
C ILE A 16 3.72 -14.86 -2.19
N GLU A 17 2.56 -15.50 -1.96
CA GLU A 17 2.30 -16.85 -2.40
C GLU A 17 2.28 -16.99 -3.94
N ASP A 18 1.73 -16.01 -4.64
CA ASP A 18 1.66 -16.03 -6.11
C ASP A 18 3.06 -15.93 -6.73
N VAL A 19 3.96 -15.13 -6.16
CA VAL A 19 5.37 -15.10 -6.60
C VAL A 19 6.08 -16.40 -6.24
N ARG A 20 5.88 -16.93 -5.03
CA ARG A 20 6.44 -18.22 -4.60
C ARG A 20 6.06 -19.35 -5.54
N ASN A 21 4.79 -19.40 -5.96
CA ASN A 21 4.21 -20.48 -6.75
C ASN A 21 4.26 -20.25 -8.27
N PHE A 22 5.03 -19.26 -8.75
CA PHE A 22 5.18 -18.91 -10.18
C PHE A 22 3.88 -18.46 -10.88
N LYS A 23 2.87 -18.03 -10.13
CA LYS A 23 1.67 -17.41 -10.70
C LYS A 23 1.92 -15.96 -11.10
N SER A 24 2.79 -15.28 -10.35
CA SER A 24 3.26 -13.93 -10.65
C SER A 24 4.78 -13.90 -10.71
N GLU A 25 5.32 -13.13 -11.63
CA GLU A 25 6.76 -12.90 -11.75
C GLU A 25 7.28 -11.93 -10.68
N ILE A 26 6.47 -10.91 -10.39
CA ILE A 26 6.78 -9.80 -9.49
C ILE A 26 5.59 -9.60 -8.55
N GLY A 27 5.87 -9.35 -7.27
CA GLY A 27 4.87 -8.93 -6.29
C GLY A 27 5.26 -7.57 -5.70
N ILE A 28 4.39 -6.57 -5.81
CA ILE A 28 4.61 -5.25 -5.21
C ILE A 28 4.02 -5.24 -3.81
N LEU A 29 4.81 -4.83 -2.83
CA LEU A 29 4.38 -4.66 -1.45
C LEU A 29 5.29 -3.66 -0.74
N TYR A 30 4.99 -3.35 0.52
CA TYR A 30 5.86 -2.50 1.32
C TYR A 30 6.42 -3.23 2.55
N VAL A 31 7.54 -2.73 3.06
CA VAL A 31 8.07 -3.04 4.37
C VAL A 31 8.30 -1.77 5.17
N ASN A 32 8.18 -1.86 6.48
CA ASN A 32 8.52 -0.82 7.43
C ASN A 32 9.22 -1.44 8.65
N ASP A 33 9.57 -0.66 9.66
CA ASP A 33 10.27 -1.17 10.85
C ASP A 33 9.48 -2.24 11.60
N PHE A 34 8.16 -2.17 11.58
CA PHE A 34 7.29 -3.14 12.25
C PHE A 34 7.28 -4.52 11.56
N ASN A 35 7.07 -4.56 10.24
CA ASN A 35 6.86 -5.82 9.52
C ASN A 35 8.12 -6.41 8.87
N ARG A 36 9.18 -5.60 8.66
CA ARG A 36 10.40 -5.95 7.93
C ARG A 36 11.01 -7.28 8.37
N LYS A 37 11.17 -7.46 9.68
CA LYS A 37 11.82 -8.68 10.22
C LYS A 37 11.03 -9.94 9.87
N VAL A 38 9.71 -9.90 10.02
CA VAL A 38 8.81 -11.04 9.77
C VAL A 38 8.74 -11.33 8.27
N LEU A 39 8.51 -10.31 7.45
CA LEU A 39 8.42 -10.47 6.00
C LEU A 39 9.74 -10.94 5.39
N THR A 40 10.89 -10.38 5.80
CA THR A 40 12.21 -10.79 5.31
C THR A 40 12.50 -12.25 5.64
N LYS A 41 12.13 -12.72 6.83
CA LYS A 41 12.26 -14.13 7.20
C LYS A 41 11.41 -15.02 6.28
N MET A 42 10.15 -14.64 6.04
CA MET A 42 9.25 -15.35 5.14
C MET A 42 9.79 -15.37 3.70
N PHE A 43 10.28 -14.24 3.18
CA PHE A 43 10.88 -14.19 1.85
C PHE A 43 12.04 -15.17 1.73
N HIS A 44 12.93 -15.19 2.72
CA HIS A 44 14.05 -16.12 2.74
C HIS A 44 13.59 -17.58 2.74
N GLU A 45 12.63 -17.94 3.59
CA GLU A 45 12.07 -19.30 3.66
C GLU A 45 11.38 -19.73 2.36
N TYR A 46 10.84 -18.79 1.61
CA TYR A 46 10.15 -19.03 0.34
C TYR A 46 11.05 -18.91 -0.90
N GLY A 47 12.34 -18.65 -0.71
CA GLY A 47 13.30 -18.45 -1.80
C GLY A 47 13.01 -17.18 -2.61
N LEU A 48 12.51 -16.15 -1.96
CA LEU A 48 12.23 -14.84 -2.54
C LEU A 48 13.27 -13.82 -2.08
N GLU A 49 13.42 -12.75 -2.86
CA GLU A 49 14.22 -11.57 -2.52
C GLU A 49 13.36 -10.32 -2.62
N PHE A 50 13.48 -9.42 -1.64
CA PHE A 50 12.85 -8.11 -1.66
C PHE A 50 13.83 -7.06 -2.16
N HIS A 51 13.39 -6.27 -3.12
CA HIS A 51 14.15 -5.18 -3.72
C HIS A 51 13.42 -3.86 -3.48
N GLU A 52 14.09 -2.92 -2.84
CA GLU A 52 13.54 -1.60 -2.53
C GLU A 52 13.45 -0.75 -3.80
N LEU A 53 12.31 -0.10 -4.02
CA LEU A 53 12.07 0.83 -5.12
C LEU A 53 12.09 2.28 -4.64
N LEU A 54 11.30 2.59 -3.61
CA LEU A 54 11.15 3.95 -3.12
C LEU A 54 10.71 3.98 -1.64
N ASN A 55 11.05 5.07 -0.96
CA ASN A 55 10.63 5.36 0.41
C ASN A 55 9.58 6.46 0.41
N CYS A 56 8.50 6.27 1.17
CA CYS A 56 7.40 7.20 1.27
C CYS A 56 7.18 7.62 2.73
N ARG A 57 6.82 8.88 2.94
CA ARG A 57 6.14 9.32 4.15
C ARG A 57 4.71 8.82 4.15
N ILE A 58 4.05 8.85 5.30
CA ILE A 58 2.67 8.43 5.42
C ILE A 58 1.74 9.61 5.19
N TYR A 59 0.69 9.38 4.43
CA TYR A 59 -0.36 10.32 4.13
C TYR A 59 -1.72 9.76 4.53
N VAL A 60 -2.61 10.65 4.85
CA VAL A 60 -4.03 10.37 5.11
C VAL A 60 -4.79 10.58 3.81
N TYR A 61 -5.30 9.52 3.23
CA TYR A 61 -6.09 9.56 2.01
C TYR A 61 -7.57 9.70 2.35
N MET A 62 -8.23 10.67 1.76
CA MET A 62 -9.62 11.02 2.03
C MET A 62 -10.26 11.74 0.84
N TRP A 63 -11.57 11.89 0.84
CA TRP A 63 -12.25 12.72 -0.15
C TRP A 63 -12.04 14.22 0.14
N LYS A 64 -12.07 15.07 -0.88
CA LYS A 64 -11.78 16.52 -0.76
C LYS A 64 -12.78 17.29 0.09
N GLY A 65 -14.00 16.75 0.29
CA GLY A 65 -14.99 17.33 1.20
C GLY A 65 -14.83 16.95 2.67
N HIS A 66 -13.84 16.10 3.01
CA HIS A 66 -13.55 15.74 4.40
C HIS A 66 -13.16 16.98 5.22
N PRO A 67 -13.62 17.11 6.50
CA PRO A 67 -13.30 18.28 7.33
C PRO A 67 -11.82 18.58 7.48
N LEU A 68 -10.96 17.57 7.41
CA LEU A 68 -9.50 17.71 7.53
C LEU A 68 -8.78 17.84 6.17
N ALA A 69 -9.48 17.79 5.03
CA ALA A 69 -8.85 17.77 3.71
C ALA A 69 -8.02 19.01 3.34
N LYS A 70 -8.28 20.14 4.02
CA LYS A 70 -7.58 21.42 3.79
C LYS A 70 -6.41 21.65 4.75
N ARG A 71 -6.10 20.69 5.61
CA ARG A 71 -4.95 20.76 6.53
C ARG A 71 -3.65 20.56 5.74
N GLU A 72 -2.58 21.19 6.18
CA GLU A 72 -1.24 20.91 5.66
C GLU A 72 -0.67 19.61 6.23
N LYS A 73 -1.04 19.30 7.48
CA LYS A 73 -0.61 18.13 8.22
C LYS A 73 -1.71 17.70 9.18
N ILE A 74 -1.84 16.41 9.42
CA ILE A 74 -2.87 15.80 10.28
C ILE A 74 -2.19 14.91 11.32
N THR A 75 -2.65 14.98 12.57
CA THR A 75 -2.22 14.10 13.66
C THR A 75 -3.16 12.89 13.80
N LEU A 76 -2.67 11.80 14.40
CA LEU A 76 -3.53 10.65 14.75
C LEU A 76 -4.65 11.04 15.74
N GLU A 77 -4.41 12.05 16.58
CA GLU A 77 -5.43 12.53 17.53
C GLU A 77 -6.62 13.17 16.81
N GLU A 78 -6.35 14.00 15.78
CA GLU A 78 -7.42 14.61 14.96
C GLU A 78 -8.23 13.55 14.18
N LEU A 79 -7.64 12.41 13.86
CA LEU A 79 -8.29 11.32 13.14
C LEU A 79 -9.22 10.46 14.01
N LYS A 80 -9.15 10.53 15.33
CA LYS A 80 -9.95 9.69 16.25
C LYS A 80 -11.46 9.82 16.07
N GLU A 81 -11.91 10.96 15.58
CA GLU A 81 -13.35 11.22 15.38
C GLU A 81 -13.90 10.64 14.05
N TYR A 82 -13.01 10.14 13.18
CA TYR A 82 -13.35 9.64 11.86
C TYR A 82 -13.05 8.14 11.77
N PRO A 83 -13.83 7.35 10.98
CA PRO A 83 -13.54 5.94 10.79
C PRO A 83 -12.30 5.73 9.91
N CYS A 84 -11.38 4.91 10.40
CA CYS A 84 -10.29 4.38 9.59
C CYS A 84 -10.82 3.25 8.71
N LEU A 85 -10.51 3.30 7.43
CA LEU A 85 -10.84 2.27 6.45
C LEU A 85 -9.56 1.48 6.17
N SER A 86 -9.65 0.16 6.24
CA SER A 86 -8.52 -0.75 6.04
C SER A 86 -8.92 -1.93 5.17
N PHE A 87 -7.99 -2.45 4.39
CA PHE A 87 -8.21 -3.66 3.62
C PHE A 87 -8.18 -4.90 4.51
N GLU A 88 -9.19 -5.75 4.33
CA GLU A 88 -9.28 -7.01 5.04
C GLU A 88 -8.29 -8.03 4.46
N GLN A 89 -7.46 -8.64 5.33
CA GLN A 89 -6.47 -9.64 4.93
C GLN A 89 -6.99 -11.08 5.00
N GLY A 90 -8.28 -11.30 5.33
CA GLY A 90 -8.92 -12.62 5.38
C GLY A 90 -8.38 -13.52 6.48
N GLY A 91 -8.25 -14.82 6.19
CA GLY A 91 -7.78 -15.83 7.15
C GLY A 91 -6.35 -15.62 7.66
N ASN A 92 -5.54 -14.88 6.93
CA ASN A 92 -4.18 -14.47 7.32
C ASN A 92 -4.16 -13.07 7.94
N ASN A 93 -5.14 -12.75 8.77
CA ASN A 93 -5.35 -11.44 9.38
C ASN A 93 -4.27 -11.12 10.44
N SER A 94 -3.01 -11.15 10.03
CA SER A 94 -1.87 -10.69 10.83
C SER A 94 -1.58 -9.24 10.53
N PHE A 95 -1.31 -8.45 11.55
CA PHE A 95 -0.88 -7.05 11.41
C PHE A 95 0.35 -6.87 10.49
N TYR A 96 1.18 -7.91 10.37
CA TYR A 96 2.35 -7.89 9.47
C TYR A 96 2.00 -7.89 7.98
N PHE A 97 0.78 -8.30 7.61
CA PHE A 97 0.28 -8.33 6.24
C PHE A 97 -0.67 -7.17 5.91
N ALA A 98 -0.92 -6.27 6.85
CA ALA A 98 -1.77 -5.10 6.60
C ALA A 98 -1.23 -4.28 5.43
N GLU A 99 -2.13 -3.79 4.58
CA GLU A 99 -1.76 -2.89 3.48
C GLU A 99 -1.50 -1.48 3.97
N GLU A 100 -2.10 -1.11 5.10
CA GLU A 100 -1.90 0.16 5.74
C GLU A 100 -0.85 0.07 6.85
N VAL A 101 -0.04 1.11 6.94
CA VAL A 101 0.88 1.29 8.07
C VAL A 101 0.12 1.57 9.36
N LEU A 102 0.81 1.50 10.50
CA LEU A 102 0.21 1.71 11.82
C LEU A 102 -0.94 0.73 12.11
N SER A 103 -0.85 -0.48 11.57
CA SER A 103 -1.86 -1.54 11.73
C SER A 103 -2.11 -1.98 13.18
N THR A 104 -1.16 -1.72 14.09
CA THR A 104 -1.27 -2.01 15.53
C THR A 104 -1.82 -0.85 16.35
N TYR A 105 -2.08 0.31 15.72
CA TYR A 105 -2.70 1.43 16.41
C TYR A 105 -4.15 1.10 16.80
N GLU A 106 -4.57 1.50 17.99
CA GLU A 106 -5.93 1.27 18.48
C GLU A 106 -6.89 2.32 17.91
N TYR A 107 -7.48 2.01 16.75
CA TYR A 107 -8.48 2.86 16.14
C TYR A 107 -9.82 2.74 16.87
N LYS A 108 -10.40 3.86 17.32
CA LYS A 108 -11.73 3.88 17.93
C LYS A 108 -12.83 3.38 16.97
N ARG A 109 -12.67 3.66 15.68
CA ARG A 109 -13.58 3.28 14.61
C ARG A 109 -12.78 2.70 13.47
N LEU A 110 -12.86 1.40 13.27
CA LEU A 110 -12.17 0.69 12.19
C LEU A 110 -13.20 -0.06 11.35
N ILE A 111 -13.19 0.18 10.05
CA ILE A 111 -14.02 -0.52 9.08
C ILE A 111 -13.10 -1.26 8.12
N LYS A 112 -13.33 -2.55 7.95
CA LYS A 112 -12.59 -3.38 7.01
C LYS A 112 -13.43 -3.65 5.78
N ALA A 113 -12.85 -3.48 4.61
CA ALA A 113 -13.45 -3.80 3.32
C ALA A 113 -12.46 -4.60 2.47
N ASP A 114 -12.95 -5.36 1.54
CA ASP A 114 -12.15 -6.24 0.67
C ASP A 114 -12.15 -5.79 -0.81
N ASP A 115 -12.78 -4.66 -1.09
CA ASP A 115 -12.74 -4.03 -2.39
C ASP A 115 -12.58 -2.49 -2.33
N ARG A 116 -11.91 -1.94 -3.33
CA ARG A 116 -11.56 -0.52 -3.40
C ARG A 116 -12.78 0.37 -3.63
N ALA A 117 -13.75 -0.04 -4.43
CA ALA A 117 -14.92 0.77 -4.74
C ALA A 117 -15.77 0.97 -3.48
N THR A 118 -15.96 -0.09 -2.69
CA THR A 118 -16.63 -0.02 -1.38
C THR A 118 -15.89 0.91 -0.43
N MET A 119 -14.55 0.83 -0.36
CA MET A 119 -13.76 1.74 0.48
C MET A 119 -13.97 3.21 0.08
N LEU A 120 -13.93 3.53 -1.21
CA LEU A 120 -14.13 4.90 -1.69
C LEU A 120 -15.53 5.42 -1.37
N ASN A 121 -16.57 4.59 -1.52
CA ASN A 121 -17.94 4.95 -1.14
C ASN A 121 -18.09 5.22 0.36
N LEU A 122 -17.50 4.37 1.20
CA LEU A 122 -17.50 4.54 2.66
C LEU A 122 -16.70 5.78 3.08
N MET A 123 -15.60 6.08 2.37
CA MET A 123 -14.78 7.26 2.60
C MET A 123 -15.60 8.54 2.41
N VAL A 124 -16.42 8.62 1.38
CA VAL A 124 -17.33 9.75 1.14
C VAL A 124 -18.49 9.73 2.13
N GLY A 125 -19.17 8.59 2.27
CA GLY A 125 -20.43 8.50 3.03
C GLY A 125 -20.27 8.66 4.53
N LEU A 126 -19.09 8.33 5.08
CA LEU A 126 -18.82 8.34 6.53
C LEU A 126 -17.74 9.35 6.95
N ASN A 127 -17.23 10.18 6.05
CA ASN A 127 -16.01 10.95 6.26
C ASN A 127 -14.86 10.05 6.75
N GLY A 128 -14.71 8.88 6.11
CA GLY A 128 -13.64 7.96 6.44
C GLY A 128 -12.31 8.35 5.80
N TYR A 129 -11.25 7.71 6.26
CA TYR A 129 -9.91 7.88 5.73
C TYR A 129 -9.17 6.54 5.70
N THR A 130 -8.11 6.48 4.92
CA THR A 130 -7.11 5.40 4.99
C THR A 130 -5.70 5.97 4.99
N LEU A 131 -4.71 5.18 5.39
CA LEU A 131 -3.30 5.58 5.36
C LEU A 131 -2.64 5.04 4.09
N CYS A 132 -1.85 5.88 3.43
CA CYS A 132 -1.23 5.54 2.15
C CYS A 132 0.15 6.18 1.98
N SER A 133 0.81 5.85 0.86
CA SER A 133 2.10 6.41 0.46
C SER A 133 2.05 7.87 -0.03
N GLY A 134 0.87 8.44 -0.20
CA GLY A 134 0.68 9.76 -0.82
C GLY A 134 0.89 9.80 -2.34
N ILE A 135 1.26 8.69 -2.96
CA ILE A 135 1.36 8.59 -4.41
C ILE A 135 -0.05 8.37 -4.97
N ILE A 136 -0.63 9.41 -5.54
CA ILE A 136 -1.97 9.39 -6.12
C ILE A 136 -1.85 9.71 -7.61
N CYS A 137 -2.49 8.89 -8.43
CA CYS A 137 -2.72 9.19 -9.83
C CYS A 137 -4.12 9.79 -9.96
N GLU A 138 -4.22 11.12 -10.07
CA GLU A 138 -5.52 11.82 -10.21
C GLU A 138 -6.24 11.42 -11.49
N ASP A 139 -5.50 11.14 -12.56
CA ASP A 139 -6.07 10.69 -13.83
C ASP A 139 -6.84 9.36 -13.71
N LEU A 140 -6.46 8.51 -12.76
CA LEU A 140 -7.08 7.19 -12.53
C LEU A 140 -8.08 7.19 -11.38
N ASN A 141 -7.81 7.95 -10.30
CA ASN A 141 -8.64 7.95 -9.10
C ASN A 141 -9.68 9.09 -9.08
N GLY A 142 -9.66 9.97 -10.09
CA GLY A 142 -10.47 11.17 -10.14
C GLY A 142 -9.95 12.28 -9.22
N SER A 143 -10.47 13.49 -9.44
CA SER A 143 -10.07 14.70 -8.71
C SER A 143 -10.75 14.87 -7.36
N ASP A 144 -11.60 13.93 -6.94
CA ASP A 144 -12.45 14.08 -5.74
C ASP A 144 -11.76 13.67 -4.44
N TYR A 145 -10.57 13.10 -4.54
CA TYR A 145 -9.78 12.63 -3.40
C TYR A 145 -8.49 13.41 -3.24
N CYS A 146 -7.94 13.38 -2.04
CA CYS A 146 -6.65 14.01 -1.72
C CYS A 146 -5.89 13.20 -0.68
N ALA A 147 -4.58 13.45 -0.60
CA ALA A 147 -3.73 12.93 0.46
C ALA A 147 -3.11 14.10 1.23
N VAL A 148 -3.28 14.09 2.54
CA VAL A 148 -2.70 15.07 3.46
C VAL A 148 -1.64 14.37 4.30
N LYS A 149 -0.48 15.01 4.50
CA LYS A 149 0.63 14.43 5.26
C LYS A 149 0.23 14.09 6.69
N LEU A 150 0.54 12.85 7.12
CA LEU A 150 0.40 12.48 8.53
C LEU A 150 1.58 13.03 9.33
N ASP A 151 1.32 13.51 10.53
CA ASP A 151 2.36 13.87 11.51
C ASP A 151 2.93 12.59 12.14
N SER A 152 3.85 11.97 11.43
CA SER A 152 4.51 10.72 11.83
C SER A 152 5.89 10.64 11.19
N ASP A 153 6.84 10.05 11.90
CA ASP A 153 8.19 9.73 11.40
C ASP A 153 8.25 8.37 10.70
N GLU A 154 7.14 7.63 10.68
CA GLU A 154 7.03 6.33 10.03
C GLU A 154 7.38 6.43 8.54
N ILE A 155 8.13 5.44 8.05
CA ILE A 155 8.52 5.31 6.65
C ILE A 155 7.99 4.01 6.09
N MET A 156 7.35 4.10 4.95
CA MET A 156 6.94 2.97 4.12
C MET A 156 7.97 2.77 3.01
N THR A 157 8.67 1.65 3.01
CA THR A 157 9.56 1.26 1.91
C THR A 157 8.80 0.38 0.94
N ILE A 158 8.38 0.94 -0.19
CA ILE A 158 7.74 0.20 -1.27
C ILE A 158 8.84 -0.49 -2.09
N GLY A 159 8.59 -1.74 -2.40
CA GLY A 159 9.51 -2.54 -3.20
C GLY A 159 8.79 -3.69 -3.90
N TYR A 160 9.56 -4.57 -4.47
CA TYR A 160 9.03 -5.77 -5.08
C TYR A 160 9.72 -7.02 -4.54
N VAL A 161 8.97 -8.10 -4.50
CA VAL A 161 9.50 -9.45 -4.30
C VAL A 161 9.55 -10.18 -5.64
N ALA A 162 10.64 -10.91 -5.83
CA ALA A 162 10.85 -11.80 -6.97
C ALA A 162 11.54 -13.08 -6.47
N ARG A 163 11.52 -14.12 -7.28
CA ARG A 163 12.22 -15.37 -6.93
C ARG A 163 13.72 -15.19 -7.05
N LYS A 164 14.43 -15.67 -6.05
CA LYS A 164 15.90 -15.66 -6.01
C LYS A 164 16.48 -16.46 -7.20
N GLY A 165 17.43 -15.82 -7.92
CA GLY A 165 18.12 -16.46 -9.03
C GLY A 165 17.27 -16.64 -10.32
N VAL A 166 16.07 -16.09 -10.38
CA VAL A 166 15.23 -16.08 -11.58
C VAL A 166 15.30 -14.70 -12.23
N ASN A 167 15.57 -14.68 -13.55
CA ASN A 167 15.62 -13.44 -14.29
C ASN A 167 14.21 -12.89 -14.54
N ILE A 168 14.03 -11.61 -14.24
CA ILE A 168 12.81 -10.86 -14.57
C ILE A 168 12.77 -10.64 -16.10
N SER A 169 11.60 -10.82 -16.70
CA SER A 169 11.34 -10.62 -18.13
C SER A 169 11.60 -9.16 -18.55
N ALA A 170 11.74 -8.92 -19.86
CA ALA A 170 11.89 -7.55 -20.37
C ALA A 170 10.69 -6.67 -20.04
N LEU A 171 9.47 -7.24 -20.07
CA LEU A 171 8.24 -6.53 -19.70
C LEU A 171 8.19 -6.23 -18.21
N GLY A 172 8.56 -7.19 -17.35
CA GLY A 172 8.67 -6.99 -15.90
C GLY A 172 9.67 -5.90 -15.54
N LYS A 173 10.84 -5.86 -16.18
CA LYS A 173 11.84 -4.80 -15.98
C LYS A 173 11.27 -3.43 -16.36
N LYS A 174 10.61 -3.33 -17.51
CA LYS A 174 9.98 -2.09 -17.95
C LYS A 174 8.91 -1.62 -16.96
N TYR A 175 8.10 -2.52 -16.41
CA TYR A 175 7.12 -2.22 -15.38
C TYR A 175 7.78 -1.63 -14.12
N LEU A 176 8.87 -2.24 -13.64
CA LEU A 176 9.61 -1.74 -12.48
C LEU A 176 10.28 -0.37 -12.74
N GLU A 177 10.78 -0.13 -13.96
CA GLU A 177 11.31 1.18 -14.36
C GLU A 177 10.22 2.25 -14.30
N GLU A 178 9.00 1.97 -14.76
CA GLU A 178 7.88 2.92 -14.70
C GLU A 178 7.51 3.24 -13.23
N ILE A 179 7.41 2.24 -12.36
CA ILE A 179 7.15 2.48 -10.92
C ILE A 179 8.26 3.33 -10.31
N SER A 180 9.52 3.08 -10.66
CA SER A 180 10.66 3.81 -10.11
C SER A 180 10.65 5.31 -10.43
N ARG A 181 9.95 5.74 -11.48
CA ARG A 181 9.78 7.17 -11.82
C ARG A 181 9.00 7.97 -10.77
N TYR A 182 8.24 7.29 -9.92
CA TYR A 182 7.56 7.95 -8.80
C TYR A 182 8.47 8.26 -7.61
N LYS A 183 9.72 7.81 -7.61
CA LYS A 183 10.69 8.01 -6.53
C LYS A 183 10.87 9.49 -6.15
N ASP A 184 10.93 10.36 -7.13
CA ASP A 184 11.14 11.82 -6.92
C ASP A 184 9.87 12.52 -6.36
N LYS A 185 8.71 11.88 -6.42
CA LYS A 185 7.43 12.39 -5.91
C LYS A 185 7.13 11.90 -4.49
N ALA A 186 7.71 10.77 -4.07
CA ALA A 186 7.34 10.04 -2.88
C ALA A 186 7.84 10.65 -1.56
N LEU A 187 8.87 11.49 -1.59
CA LEU A 187 9.51 12.07 -0.39
C LEU A 187 9.20 13.57 -0.20
N LYS A 188 8.38 14.16 -1.06
CA LYS A 188 7.93 15.56 -0.91
C LYS A 188 6.76 15.66 0.02
#